data_a6d749a35fc11bff1a8853bb5a61e277
#
_entry.id   a6d749a35fc11bff1a8853bb5a61e277
#
_cell.length_a   1.000
_cell.length_b   1.000
_cell.length_c   1.000
_cell.angle_alpha   90.00
_cell.angle_beta   90.00
_cell.angle_gamma   90.00
#
_symmetry.space_group_name_H-M   'P 1'
#
loop_
_entity.id
_entity.type
_entity.pdbx_description
1 polymer ?
#
loop_
_entity_poly.entity_id
_entity_poly.type
_entity_poly.pdbx_seq_one_letter_code
_entity_poly.pdbx_strand_id
1 'polypeptide(L)'
;MASKDPRIDAYIAKSADFAKPILKHLRKVVHAGCPQVEETIKWSMPHFDYKGMMCGMAAFKEHCAFGFWKADLILARAKQTEKSGMGSFGCIKSLKGLPSEKTLIGYVKKAAALNEAGIKAPGRTEPKKRAPIPVPDYFAAALKKNAKARETFESFSPSHRREYLEWIIEAKREETRTERLAKTIKWLSEGKPRNWKYMPAKK
;
A
#
# COMPACT_ATOMS: atom_id res chain seq x y z
N MET A 1 -4.07 -23.99 -20.14
CA MET A 1 -4.92 -22.87 -20.56
C MET A 1 -4.98 -21.88 -19.40
N ALA A 2 -4.95 -20.57 -19.68
CA ALA A 2 -5.09 -19.55 -18.65
C ALA A 2 -6.44 -19.70 -17.92
N SER A 3 -6.41 -19.74 -16.60
CA SER A 3 -7.63 -19.81 -15.79
C SER A 3 -8.24 -18.42 -15.70
N LYS A 4 -9.40 -18.23 -16.34
CA LYS A 4 -10.20 -17.01 -16.19
C LYS A 4 -11.02 -17.09 -14.91
N ASP A 5 -11.03 -16.01 -14.13
CA ASP A 5 -11.77 -15.91 -12.88
C ASP A 5 -13.10 -15.17 -13.13
N PRO A 6 -14.26 -15.81 -12.91
CA PRO A 6 -15.56 -15.17 -13.11
C PRO A 6 -15.81 -13.97 -12.20
N ARG A 7 -15.05 -13.85 -11.09
CA ARG A 7 -15.11 -12.69 -10.22
C ARG A 7 -14.58 -11.43 -10.91
N ILE A 8 -13.66 -11.57 -11.87
CA ILE A 8 -13.18 -10.44 -12.70
C ILE A 8 -14.27 -10.01 -13.69
N ASP A 9 -15.02 -10.95 -14.25
CA ASP A 9 -16.19 -10.61 -15.08
C ASP A 9 -17.21 -9.81 -14.27
N ALA A 10 -17.54 -10.27 -13.07
CA ALA A 10 -18.44 -9.58 -12.17
C ALA A 10 -17.91 -8.19 -11.75
N TYR A 11 -16.60 -8.06 -11.52
CA TYR A 11 -15.95 -6.77 -11.22
C TYR A 11 -16.10 -5.79 -12.40
N ILE A 12 -15.81 -6.24 -13.62
CA ILE A 12 -15.95 -5.42 -14.83
C ILE A 12 -17.41 -5.01 -15.04
N ALA A 13 -18.36 -5.94 -14.86
CA ALA A 13 -19.79 -5.66 -15.03
C ALA A 13 -20.30 -4.57 -14.06
N LYS A 14 -19.81 -4.57 -12.81
CA LYS A 14 -20.17 -3.59 -11.77
C LYS A 14 -19.44 -2.25 -11.90
N SER A 15 -18.40 -2.18 -12.72
CA SER A 15 -17.63 -0.94 -12.92
C SER A 15 -18.44 0.09 -13.71
N ALA A 16 -18.07 1.37 -13.59
CA ALA A 16 -18.67 2.45 -14.36
C ALA A 16 -18.53 2.20 -15.88
N ASP A 17 -19.47 2.68 -16.67
CA ASP A 17 -19.56 2.36 -18.11
C ASP A 17 -18.30 2.75 -18.89
N PHE A 18 -17.68 3.90 -18.57
CA PHE A 18 -16.40 4.30 -19.20
C PHE A 18 -15.26 3.31 -18.89
N ALA A 19 -15.29 2.67 -17.71
CA ALA A 19 -14.23 1.77 -17.26
C ALA A 19 -14.31 0.39 -17.92
N LYS A 20 -15.52 -0.09 -18.24
CA LYS A 20 -15.73 -1.43 -18.81
C LYS A 20 -14.89 -1.72 -20.06
N PRO A 21 -14.85 -0.87 -21.10
CA PRO A 21 -14.02 -1.11 -22.27
C PRO A 21 -12.52 -1.08 -21.93
N ILE A 22 -12.09 -0.21 -21.02
CA ILE A 22 -10.70 -0.12 -20.59
C ILE A 22 -10.26 -1.41 -19.89
N LEU A 23 -11.04 -1.88 -18.92
CA LEU A 23 -10.73 -3.10 -18.17
C LEU A 23 -10.73 -4.35 -19.06
N LYS A 24 -11.71 -4.45 -19.99
CA LYS A 24 -11.74 -5.54 -20.97
C LYS A 24 -10.50 -5.54 -21.87
N HIS A 25 -10.09 -4.36 -22.33
CA HIS A 25 -8.89 -4.21 -23.15
C HIS A 25 -7.63 -4.61 -22.38
N LEU A 26 -7.46 -4.12 -21.15
CA LEU A 26 -6.32 -4.46 -20.30
C LEU A 26 -6.23 -5.96 -20.02
N ARG A 27 -7.36 -6.60 -19.68
CA ARG A 27 -7.44 -8.07 -19.50
C ARG A 27 -6.99 -8.81 -20.74
N LYS A 28 -7.49 -8.42 -21.95
CA LYS A 28 -7.09 -8.99 -23.23
C LYS A 28 -5.58 -8.86 -23.44
N VAL A 29 -5.02 -7.69 -23.22
CA VAL A 29 -3.58 -7.40 -23.34
C VAL A 29 -2.75 -8.29 -22.43
N VAL A 30 -3.17 -8.47 -21.19
CA VAL A 30 -2.47 -9.30 -20.22
C VAL A 30 -2.42 -10.75 -20.69
N HIS A 31 -3.53 -11.31 -21.13
CA HIS A 31 -3.59 -12.68 -21.67
C HIS A 31 -2.78 -12.84 -22.96
N ALA A 32 -2.77 -11.83 -23.83
CA ALA A 32 -1.96 -11.84 -25.05
C ALA A 32 -0.44 -11.78 -24.75
N GLY A 33 -0.05 -11.11 -23.69
CA GLY A 33 1.36 -11.00 -23.28
C GLY A 33 1.85 -12.17 -22.42
N CYS A 34 0.96 -12.80 -21.67
CA CYS A 34 1.27 -13.96 -20.83
C CYS A 34 0.10 -14.97 -20.89
N PRO A 35 0.10 -15.91 -21.85
CA PRO A 35 -0.97 -16.90 -22.00
C PRO A 35 -1.14 -17.83 -20.80
N GLN A 36 -0.16 -17.94 -19.93
CA GLN A 36 -0.17 -18.79 -18.71
C GLN A 36 -0.57 -18.01 -17.45
N VAL A 37 -1.01 -16.77 -17.60
CA VAL A 37 -1.38 -15.91 -16.48
C VAL A 37 -2.58 -16.47 -15.72
N GLU A 38 -2.54 -16.41 -14.40
CA GLU A 38 -3.63 -16.75 -13.50
C GLU A 38 -4.35 -15.48 -13.05
N GLU A 39 -5.67 -15.45 -13.21
CA GLU A 39 -6.51 -14.38 -12.73
C GLU A 39 -6.88 -14.57 -11.27
N THR A 40 -6.87 -13.50 -10.48
CA THR A 40 -7.27 -13.53 -9.07
C THR A 40 -7.81 -12.16 -8.62
N ILE A 41 -8.50 -12.14 -7.48
CA ILE A 41 -8.90 -10.92 -6.80
C ILE A 41 -8.03 -10.76 -5.55
N LYS A 42 -7.28 -9.65 -5.47
CA LYS A 42 -6.54 -9.24 -4.29
C LYS A 42 -6.91 -7.80 -3.94
N TRP A 43 -7.08 -7.51 -2.65
CA TRP A 43 -7.51 -6.18 -2.17
C TRP A 43 -8.75 -5.65 -2.89
N SER A 44 -9.71 -6.55 -3.17
CA SER A 44 -10.96 -6.26 -3.91
C SER A 44 -10.76 -5.78 -5.35
N MET A 45 -9.61 -6.02 -5.96
CA MET A 45 -9.27 -5.60 -7.33
C MET A 45 -8.74 -6.78 -8.15
N PRO A 46 -8.95 -6.78 -9.50
CA PRO A 46 -8.36 -7.76 -10.39
C PRO A 46 -6.84 -7.73 -10.39
N HIS A 47 -6.23 -8.88 -10.19
CA HIS A 47 -4.80 -9.12 -10.26
C HIS A 47 -4.52 -10.28 -11.19
N PHE A 48 -3.32 -10.26 -11.74
CA PHE A 48 -2.82 -11.23 -12.71
C PHE A 48 -1.48 -11.74 -12.22
N ASP A 49 -1.43 -13.01 -11.92
CA ASP A 49 -0.26 -13.68 -11.36
C ASP A 49 0.37 -14.62 -12.39
N TYR A 50 1.67 -14.66 -12.43
CA TYR A 50 2.47 -15.64 -13.14
C TYR A 50 3.78 -15.84 -12.39
N LYS A 51 3.97 -17.00 -11.79
CA LYS A 51 5.11 -17.27 -10.87
C LYS A 51 5.30 -16.14 -9.83
N GLY A 52 4.18 -15.63 -9.34
CA GLY A 52 4.10 -14.50 -8.41
C GLY A 52 3.35 -13.31 -9.00
N MET A 53 3.18 -12.26 -8.19
CA MET A 53 2.42 -11.09 -8.62
C MET A 53 3.06 -10.41 -9.83
N MET A 54 2.29 -10.18 -10.89
CA MET A 54 2.75 -9.59 -12.13
C MET A 54 2.18 -8.20 -12.35
N CYS A 55 0.87 -8.06 -12.41
CA CYS A 55 0.19 -6.78 -12.61
C CYS A 55 -1.22 -6.82 -12.03
N GLY A 56 -1.85 -5.64 -11.95
CA GLY A 56 -3.23 -5.50 -11.51
C GLY A 56 -3.90 -4.29 -12.13
N MET A 57 -5.24 -4.29 -12.12
CA MET A 57 -6.04 -3.18 -12.63
C MET A 57 -7.14 -2.83 -11.63
N ALA A 58 -7.56 -1.55 -11.65
CA ALA A 58 -8.65 -1.06 -10.81
C ALA A 58 -9.50 -0.04 -11.55
N ALA A 59 -10.79 0.01 -11.20
CA ALA A 59 -11.69 1.07 -11.59
C ALA A 59 -12.03 1.94 -10.38
N PHE A 60 -11.92 3.25 -10.54
CA PHE A 60 -12.33 4.28 -9.59
C PHE A 60 -13.49 5.07 -10.18
N LYS A 61 -13.98 6.06 -9.44
CA LYS A 61 -15.13 6.88 -9.85
C LYS A 61 -14.93 7.55 -11.21
N GLU A 62 -13.74 8.05 -11.52
CA GLU A 62 -13.47 8.87 -12.72
C GLU A 62 -12.29 8.40 -13.56
N HIS A 63 -11.62 7.31 -13.19
CA HIS A 63 -10.49 6.76 -13.92
C HIS A 63 -10.28 5.28 -13.61
N CYS A 64 -9.52 4.61 -14.47
CA CYS A 64 -8.95 3.30 -14.20
C CYS A 64 -7.46 3.44 -13.87
N ALA A 65 -6.94 2.45 -13.19
CA ALA A 65 -5.51 2.27 -12.98
C ALA A 65 -5.06 0.91 -13.50
N PHE A 66 -3.84 0.84 -14.01
CA PHE A 66 -3.14 -0.39 -14.39
C PHE A 66 -1.69 -0.29 -13.96
N GLY A 67 -1.19 -1.30 -13.27
CA GLY A 67 0.16 -1.25 -12.73
C GLY A 67 0.86 -2.59 -12.72
N PHE A 68 2.19 -2.56 -12.86
CA PHE A 68 3.07 -3.71 -12.74
C PHE A 68 3.70 -3.77 -11.36
N TRP A 69 3.83 -4.97 -10.80
CA TRP A 69 4.47 -5.17 -9.49
C TRP A 69 5.95 -4.78 -9.50
N LYS A 70 6.61 -4.98 -10.63
CA LYS A 70 8.02 -4.63 -10.87
C LYS A 70 8.16 -3.47 -11.86
N ALA A 71 7.29 -2.44 -11.72
CA ALA A 71 7.21 -1.32 -12.69
C ALA A 71 8.56 -0.66 -12.96
N ASP A 72 9.40 -0.46 -11.95
CA ASP A 72 10.74 0.16 -12.08
C ASP A 72 11.68 -0.60 -13.00
N LEU A 73 11.51 -1.92 -13.13
CA LEU A 73 12.30 -2.77 -14.02
C LEU A 73 11.71 -2.87 -15.44
N ILE A 74 10.42 -2.56 -15.59
CA ILE A 74 9.66 -2.74 -16.84
C ILE A 74 9.59 -1.45 -17.63
N LEU A 75 9.28 -0.36 -16.95
CA LEU A 75 9.03 0.95 -17.53
C LEU A 75 10.30 1.82 -17.45
N ALA A 76 10.63 2.55 -18.50
CA ALA A 76 11.66 3.58 -18.41
C ALA A 76 11.22 4.67 -17.43
N ARG A 77 12.12 5.14 -16.54
CA ARG A 77 11.85 6.15 -15.50
C ARG A 77 11.08 7.39 -16.00
N ALA A 78 11.32 7.81 -17.23
CA ALA A 78 10.66 8.95 -17.86
C ALA A 78 9.15 8.78 -18.12
N LYS A 79 8.58 7.57 -17.95
CA LYS A 79 7.15 7.27 -18.16
C LYS A 79 6.36 7.07 -16.88
N GLN A 80 7.01 7.16 -15.74
CA GLN A 80 6.31 7.23 -14.44
C GLN A 80 5.92 8.68 -14.21
N THR A 81 4.69 9.03 -14.53
CA THR A 81 4.19 10.40 -14.34
C THR A 81 4.06 10.69 -12.85
N GLU A 82 4.78 11.71 -12.36
CA GLU A 82 4.82 12.13 -10.96
C GLU A 82 3.46 12.54 -10.35
N LYS A 83 2.43 12.68 -11.15
CA LYS A 83 1.07 13.10 -10.76
C LYS A 83 0.04 11.98 -10.86
N SER A 84 0.44 10.75 -10.79
CA SER A 84 -0.49 9.67 -10.99
C SER A 84 -0.99 9.09 -9.69
N GLY A 85 -2.27 8.84 -9.63
CA GLY A 85 -2.87 7.94 -8.67
C GLY A 85 -2.24 6.54 -8.71
N MET A 86 -2.92 5.55 -8.17
CA MET A 86 -2.47 4.15 -8.16
C MET A 86 -2.24 3.63 -9.60
N GLY A 87 -1.09 2.97 -9.84
CA GLY A 87 -0.78 2.34 -11.14
C GLY A 87 0.46 2.92 -11.82
N SER A 88 0.74 2.42 -13.02
CA SER A 88 1.96 2.74 -13.79
C SER A 88 1.73 3.72 -14.95
N PHE A 89 0.48 4.07 -15.23
CA PHE A 89 0.06 4.87 -16.39
C PHE A 89 -0.82 6.07 -16.02
N GLY A 90 -0.81 6.48 -14.76
CA GLY A 90 -1.65 7.57 -14.26
C GLY A 90 -3.14 7.26 -14.27
N CYS A 91 -3.95 8.32 -14.30
CA CYS A 91 -5.41 8.22 -14.34
C CYS A 91 -5.90 7.90 -15.75
N ILE A 92 -6.21 6.64 -16.02
CA ILE A 92 -6.67 6.18 -17.34
C ILE A 92 -8.16 6.47 -17.48
N LYS A 93 -8.52 7.47 -18.27
CA LYS A 93 -9.94 7.86 -18.52
C LYS A 93 -10.50 7.30 -19.83
N SER A 94 -9.66 6.88 -20.75
CA SER A 94 -10.03 6.31 -22.04
C SER A 94 -8.92 5.42 -22.59
N LEU A 95 -9.21 4.61 -23.60
CA LEU A 95 -8.20 3.79 -24.30
C LEU A 95 -7.11 4.64 -24.98
N LYS A 96 -7.41 5.88 -25.37
CA LYS A 96 -6.43 6.82 -25.98
C LYS A 96 -5.35 7.24 -25.00
N GLY A 97 -5.60 7.16 -23.69
CA GLY A 97 -4.62 7.47 -22.64
C GLY A 97 -3.62 6.33 -22.35
N LEU A 98 -3.78 5.19 -23.01
CA LEU A 98 -2.89 4.04 -22.88
C LEU A 98 -1.82 4.01 -24.00
N PRO A 99 -0.66 3.43 -23.73
CA PRO A 99 0.27 3.04 -24.80
C PRO A 99 -0.40 2.09 -25.80
N SER A 100 0.20 1.95 -27.01
CA SER A 100 -0.32 1.02 -28.00
C SER A 100 -0.44 -0.42 -27.46
N GLU A 101 -1.39 -1.19 -27.97
CA GLU A 101 -1.60 -2.60 -27.56
C GLU A 101 -0.29 -3.39 -27.66
N LYS A 102 0.49 -3.19 -28.74
CA LYS A 102 1.80 -3.83 -28.95
C LYS A 102 2.78 -3.48 -27.83
N THR A 103 2.82 -2.21 -27.42
CA THR A 103 3.69 -1.74 -26.31
C THR A 103 3.28 -2.35 -24.98
N LEU A 104 1.99 -2.37 -24.67
CA LEU A 104 1.46 -2.98 -23.44
C LEU A 104 1.74 -4.47 -23.38
N ILE A 105 1.53 -5.21 -24.49
CA ILE A 105 1.89 -6.63 -24.60
C ILE A 105 3.38 -6.82 -24.33
N GLY A 106 4.25 -5.94 -24.85
CA GLY A 106 5.68 -5.96 -24.59
C GLY A 106 6.02 -5.80 -23.12
N TYR A 107 5.34 -4.91 -22.41
CA TYR A 107 5.51 -4.76 -20.95
C TYR A 107 5.05 -5.98 -20.17
N VAL A 108 3.92 -6.60 -20.55
CA VAL A 108 3.44 -7.83 -19.92
C VAL A 108 4.42 -8.98 -20.13
N LYS A 109 4.95 -9.17 -21.35
CA LYS A 109 5.99 -10.17 -21.64
C LYS A 109 7.24 -9.94 -20.77
N LYS A 110 7.69 -8.69 -20.65
CA LYS A 110 8.84 -8.36 -19.80
C LYS A 110 8.56 -8.65 -18.32
N ALA A 111 7.34 -8.34 -17.84
CA ALA A 111 6.93 -8.66 -16.48
C ALA A 111 6.93 -10.18 -16.22
N ALA A 112 6.40 -10.96 -17.14
CA ALA A 112 6.39 -12.41 -17.06
C ALA A 112 7.82 -12.98 -17.03
N ALA A 113 8.71 -12.50 -17.93
CA ALA A 113 10.12 -12.90 -17.96
C ALA A 113 10.87 -12.59 -16.66
N LEU A 114 10.60 -11.43 -16.04
CA LEU A 114 11.17 -11.08 -14.72
C LEU A 114 10.70 -12.01 -13.60
N ASN A 115 9.45 -12.48 -13.66
CA ASN A 115 8.93 -13.45 -12.70
C ASN A 115 9.51 -14.85 -12.96
N GLU A 116 9.61 -15.26 -14.23
CA GLU A 116 10.23 -16.51 -14.66
C GLU A 116 11.69 -16.61 -14.17
N ALA A 117 12.45 -15.54 -14.33
CA ALA A 117 13.83 -15.45 -13.87
C ALA A 117 13.99 -15.29 -12.35
N GLY A 118 12.89 -15.28 -11.57
CA GLY A 118 12.93 -15.10 -10.12
C GLY A 118 13.45 -13.74 -9.66
N ILE A 119 13.56 -12.74 -10.57
CA ILE A 119 14.06 -11.42 -10.23
C ILE A 119 13.05 -10.74 -9.29
N LYS A 120 13.48 -10.40 -8.09
CA LYS A 120 12.66 -9.68 -7.12
C LYS A 120 12.46 -8.22 -7.54
N ALA A 121 11.30 -7.64 -7.18
CA ALA A 121 11.14 -6.21 -7.29
C ALA A 121 12.30 -5.52 -6.56
N PRO A 122 12.88 -4.42 -7.10
CA PRO A 122 13.82 -3.62 -6.35
C PRO A 122 13.19 -3.35 -4.99
N GLY A 123 13.88 -3.72 -3.92
CA GLY A 123 13.34 -3.53 -2.58
C GLY A 123 12.90 -2.08 -2.47
N ARG A 124 11.69 -1.84 -1.99
CA ARG A 124 11.39 -0.56 -1.36
C ARG A 124 12.59 -0.32 -0.47
N THR A 125 13.37 0.74 -0.76
CA THR A 125 14.50 1.13 0.09
C THR A 125 14.06 0.89 1.51
N GLU A 126 14.74 -0.02 2.23
CA GLU A 126 14.37 -0.36 3.60
C GLU A 126 13.98 0.94 4.27
N PRO A 127 12.81 1.02 4.92
CA PRO A 127 12.39 2.28 5.52
C PRO A 127 13.58 2.72 6.37
N LYS A 128 14.24 3.84 5.99
CA LYS A 128 15.43 4.34 6.67
C LYS A 128 15.12 4.21 8.14
N LYS A 129 15.87 3.38 8.88
CA LYS A 129 15.68 3.21 10.32
C LYS A 129 15.67 4.60 10.90
N ARG A 130 14.46 5.11 11.18
CA ARG A 130 14.32 6.46 11.73
C ARG A 130 15.06 6.46 13.05
N ALA A 131 15.95 7.42 13.25
CA ALA A 131 16.69 7.53 14.50
C ALA A 131 15.74 7.42 15.71
N PRO A 132 16.13 6.71 16.77
CA PRO A 132 15.33 6.62 17.98
C PRO A 132 15.03 8.04 18.49
N ILE A 133 13.80 8.31 18.86
CA ILE A 133 13.44 9.55 19.53
C ILE A 133 13.81 9.38 21.00
N PRO A 134 14.66 10.24 21.58
CA PRO A 134 14.96 10.17 23.00
C PRO A 134 13.70 10.42 23.83
N VAL A 135 13.58 9.70 24.93
CA VAL A 135 12.44 9.90 25.84
C VAL A 135 12.69 11.21 26.62
N PRO A 136 11.81 12.21 26.52
CA PRO A 136 11.98 13.46 27.24
C PRO A 136 11.95 13.27 28.76
N ASP A 137 12.73 14.06 29.52
CA ASP A 137 12.86 13.93 30.97
C ASP A 137 11.52 14.02 31.70
N TYR A 138 10.65 14.91 31.29
CA TYR A 138 9.31 15.06 31.88
C TYR A 138 8.43 13.80 31.66
N PHE A 139 8.61 13.11 30.53
CA PHE A 139 7.90 11.85 30.28
C PHE A 139 8.53 10.70 31.03
N ALA A 140 9.85 10.62 31.10
CA ALA A 140 10.57 9.65 31.91
C ALA A 140 10.18 9.77 33.40
N ALA A 141 10.10 11.00 33.92
CA ALA A 141 9.63 11.26 35.29
C ALA A 141 8.20 10.81 35.54
N ALA A 142 7.28 11.01 34.57
CA ALA A 142 5.91 10.54 34.67
C ALA A 142 5.81 9.00 34.65
N LEU A 143 6.60 8.33 33.81
CA LEU A 143 6.69 6.86 33.78
C LEU A 143 7.26 6.27 35.07
N LYS A 144 8.23 6.93 35.71
CA LYS A 144 8.76 6.52 37.04
C LYS A 144 7.67 6.50 38.11
N LYS A 145 6.69 7.41 38.04
CA LYS A 145 5.57 7.50 38.99
C LYS A 145 4.46 6.46 38.74
N ASN A 146 4.48 5.78 37.61
CA ASN A 146 3.44 4.80 37.25
C ASN A 146 4.10 3.54 36.66
N ALA A 147 4.32 2.54 37.50
CA ALA A 147 5.00 1.30 37.14
C ALA A 147 4.29 0.56 35.98
N LYS A 148 2.95 0.50 36.00
CA LYS A 148 2.16 -0.18 34.96
C LYS A 148 2.28 0.50 33.60
N ALA A 149 2.24 1.84 33.57
CA ALA A 149 2.45 2.59 32.34
C ALA A 149 3.87 2.41 31.79
N ARG A 150 4.88 2.38 32.65
CA ARG A 150 6.27 2.14 32.29
C ARG A 150 6.43 0.75 31.65
N GLU A 151 5.97 -0.30 32.30
CA GLU A 151 6.04 -1.67 31.81
C GLU A 151 5.38 -1.81 30.43
N THR A 152 4.19 -1.24 30.27
CA THR A 152 3.49 -1.22 28.98
C THR A 152 4.32 -0.49 27.92
N PHE A 153 4.87 0.68 28.22
CA PHE A 153 5.68 1.44 27.27
C PHE A 153 6.94 0.69 26.85
N GLU A 154 7.61 0.03 27.80
CA GLU A 154 8.83 -0.77 27.54
C GLU A 154 8.52 -2.03 26.73
N SER A 155 7.35 -2.65 26.91
CA SER A 155 6.90 -3.83 26.14
C SER A 155 6.48 -3.51 24.70
N PHE A 156 6.19 -2.26 24.40
CA PHE A 156 5.72 -1.86 23.08
C PHE A 156 6.84 -1.92 22.02
N SER A 157 6.42 -2.24 20.78
CA SER A 157 7.32 -2.15 19.62
C SER A 157 7.90 -0.74 19.46
N PRO A 158 9.07 -0.58 18.83
CA PRO A 158 9.67 0.73 18.55
C PRO A 158 8.69 1.70 17.85
N SER A 159 7.81 1.18 16.98
CA SER A 159 6.80 1.99 16.29
C SER A 159 5.75 2.54 17.26
N HIS A 160 5.19 1.72 18.13
CA HIS A 160 4.19 2.17 19.11
C HIS A 160 4.78 3.15 20.13
N ARG A 161 6.03 2.92 20.57
CA ARG A 161 6.73 3.88 21.44
C ARG A 161 6.92 5.22 20.75
N ARG A 162 7.30 5.19 19.47
CA ARG A 162 7.49 6.38 18.64
C ARG A 162 6.22 7.19 18.48
N GLU A 163 5.07 6.56 18.24
CA GLU A 163 3.77 7.23 18.12
C GLU A 163 3.41 8.05 19.35
N TYR A 164 3.69 7.56 20.55
CA TYR A 164 3.49 8.29 21.80
C TYR A 164 4.46 9.45 21.94
N LEU A 165 5.76 9.22 21.68
CA LEU A 165 6.80 10.24 21.77
C LEU A 165 6.53 11.40 20.80
N GLU A 166 6.26 11.10 19.52
CA GLU A 166 5.92 12.11 18.51
C GLU A 166 4.71 12.93 18.96
N TRP A 167 3.63 12.28 19.40
CA TRP A 167 2.42 12.96 19.82
C TRP A 167 2.64 13.91 21.00
N ILE A 168 3.47 13.55 21.99
CA ILE A 168 3.76 14.40 23.12
C ILE A 168 4.69 15.57 22.71
N ILE A 169 5.74 15.29 21.94
CA ILE A 169 6.76 16.27 21.55
C ILE A 169 6.21 17.31 20.57
N GLU A 170 5.32 16.93 19.67
CA GLU A 170 4.68 17.82 18.69
C GLU A 170 3.75 18.86 19.34
N ALA A 171 3.44 18.73 20.64
CA ALA A 171 2.62 19.72 21.33
C ALA A 171 3.38 21.06 21.48
N LYS A 172 2.95 22.07 20.74
CA LYS A 172 3.57 23.40 20.75
C LYS A 172 3.32 24.17 22.05
N ARG A 173 2.14 23.98 22.66
CA ARG A 173 1.74 24.67 23.90
C ARG A 173 1.95 23.77 25.09
N GLU A 174 2.40 24.34 26.21
CA GLU A 174 2.66 23.61 27.47
C GLU A 174 1.40 22.90 27.99
N GLU A 175 0.26 23.59 27.98
CA GLU A 175 -1.03 23.03 28.39
C GLU A 175 -1.39 21.78 27.59
N THR A 176 -1.24 21.85 26.25
CA THR A 176 -1.49 20.71 25.35
C THR A 176 -0.53 19.57 25.63
N ARG A 177 0.71 19.85 25.94
CA ARG A 177 1.75 18.85 26.27
C ARG A 177 1.38 18.13 27.58
N THR A 178 0.99 18.88 28.58
CA THR A 178 0.55 18.34 29.88
C THR A 178 -0.68 17.45 29.74
N GLU A 179 -1.69 17.88 28.98
CA GLU A 179 -2.86 17.04 28.69
C GLU A 179 -2.49 15.76 27.93
N ARG A 180 -1.65 15.86 26.91
CA ARG A 180 -1.23 14.69 26.14
C ARG A 180 -0.42 13.74 26.99
N LEU A 181 0.43 14.25 27.87
CA LEU A 181 1.18 13.45 28.84
C LEU A 181 0.25 12.69 29.78
N ALA A 182 -0.72 13.37 30.38
CA ALA A 182 -1.69 12.74 31.28
C ALA A 182 -2.49 11.64 30.57
N LYS A 183 -2.99 11.92 29.36
CA LYS A 183 -3.68 10.93 28.51
C LYS A 183 -2.78 9.75 28.17
N THR A 184 -1.51 10.00 27.88
CA THR A 184 -0.53 8.93 27.59
C THR A 184 -0.36 8.00 28.76
N ILE A 185 -0.10 8.54 29.97
CA ILE A 185 0.06 7.72 31.17
C ILE A 185 -1.21 6.90 31.45
N LYS A 186 -2.39 7.49 31.30
CA LYS A 186 -3.66 6.78 31.46
C LYS A 186 -3.78 5.61 30.46
N TRP A 187 -3.56 5.85 29.17
CA TRP A 187 -3.70 4.82 28.14
C TRP A 187 -2.64 3.72 28.27
N LEU A 188 -1.41 4.08 28.62
CA LEU A 188 -0.35 3.12 28.89
C LEU A 188 -0.70 2.25 30.11
N SER A 189 -1.22 2.83 31.20
CA SER A 189 -1.67 2.03 32.35
C SER A 189 -2.83 1.08 32.04
N GLU A 190 -3.58 1.35 30.98
CA GLU A 190 -4.64 0.51 30.43
C GLU A 190 -4.14 -0.48 29.35
N GLY A 191 -2.83 -0.52 29.07
CA GLY A 191 -2.24 -1.39 28.03
C GLY A 191 -2.57 -0.98 26.60
N LYS A 192 -3.02 0.24 26.35
CA LYS A 192 -3.54 0.71 25.07
C LYS A 192 -2.45 1.35 24.20
N PRO A 193 -2.34 1.01 22.92
CA PRO A 193 -1.49 1.74 21.96
C PRO A 193 -2.11 3.11 21.64
N ARG A 194 -1.30 4.07 21.15
CA ARG A 194 -1.75 5.45 20.88
C ARG A 194 -3.02 5.52 19.99
N ASN A 195 -3.09 4.65 18.98
CA ASN A 195 -4.16 4.62 18.00
C ASN A 195 -5.24 3.57 18.29
N TRP A 196 -5.40 3.16 19.56
CA TRP A 196 -6.30 2.09 19.97
C TRP A 196 -7.76 2.25 19.51
N LYS A 197 -8.24 3.50 19.37
CA LYS A 197 -9.61 3.79 18.91
C LYS A 197 -9.87 3.38 17.46
N TYR A 198 -8.82 3.27 16.66
CA TYR A 198 -8.88 2.93 15.23
C TYR A 198 -8.43 1.49 14.95
N MET A 199 -8.11 0.74 16.00
CA MET A 199 -7.75 -0.66 15.86
C MET A 199 -9.00 -1.54 15.89
N PRO A 200 -9.09 -2.58 15.05
CA PRO A 200 -10.19 -3.53 15.14
C PRO A 200 -10.17 -4.16 16.54
N ALA A 201 -11.35 -4.33 17.12
CA ALA A 201 -11.49 -5.02 18.41
C ALA A 201 -10.84 -6.41 18.29
N LYS A 202 -9.91 -6.74 19.19
CA LYS A 202 -9.40 -8.10 19.28
C LYS A 202 -10.59 -9.01 19.55
N LYS A 203 -10.90 -9.90 18.58
CA LYS A 203 -11.81 -11.02 18.79
C LYS A 203 -11.22 -11.98 19.81
#